data_8bf4bce098ba91c3d1fef38c4d284afa
#
_entry.id   8bf4bce098ba91c3d1fef38c4d284afa
#
_cell.length_a   1.000
_cell.length_b   1.000
_cell.length_c   1.000
_cell.angle_alpha   90.00
_cell.angle_beta   90.00
_cell.angle_gamma   90.00
#
_symmetry.space_group_name_H-M   'P 1'
#
loop_
_entity.id
_entity.type
_entity.pdbx_description
1 polymer ?
#
loop_
_entity_poly.entity_id
_entity_poly.type
_entity_poly.pdbx_seq_one_letter_code
_entity_poly.pdbx_strand_id
1 'polypeptide(L)'
;MLSDREWNPPPKERLRDPAQLMRPDRLGALKQTRLSFARLLIGRMTDERWDVGIDRMDLDESGIGRVVYGIETPSHRLSFGVFSRTSSDDEDTDRIIAKEWDLWAFLCEGEATPELMDHQREELPHVMEGRATPEILTWTRANRSSRFFGHIVDSLAAGHQPDIDFLSKGGYLMRSSGYYGNGLNGTKMFEAFGDDHPLRLPYMPQMLSAWMLRVFGYDLAEHMAAAKSADAVSLERDIKRYLGTGNSSGVGIIMYVINHPKQLHTWLRAREIAFARAKGIDPTDEDVERFRRLLGAAHRWFSEDDSETNRFFASKDRIAAELDRIGTKLGELGSVSTERTLWKRLDAWAAEEFGAETQEVLNSLLLDTYPEACAGLEDALITSEKSDTAPEMSVGELRSIIAAEYGWALDIDFSRSGADRHFWYRSIENEEPRIGLRGETGYEEYELPVDIARLVQGLDADLAATEADTVAEFLFRHPEHRRLVERIQNVRGLSYAEIRGNPLDASFVPLYFIACLKAIWGIQKTHPKSKGWVKGTFFQGAPLREDVRDGEDADCWMYPSKPEPTARWRGA
;
A
#
# COMPACT_ATOMS: atom_id res chain seq x y z
N MET A 1 -18.99 -2.33 16.99
CA MET A 1 -19.10 -3.09 15.73
C MET A 1 -20.45 -2.81 15.12
N LEU A 2 -20.49 -2.02 14.06
CA LEU A 2 -21.70 -1.89 13.26
C LEU A 2 -21.95 -3.24 12.61
N SER A 3 -23.15 -3.79 12.76
CA SER A 3 -23.50 -5.05 12.12
C SER A 3 -23.47 -4.88 10.60
N ASP A 4 -23.20 -5.96 9.86
CA ASP A 4 -23.22 -5.95 8.36
C ASP A 4 -24.52 -5.36 7.76
N ARG A 5 -25.56 -5.16 8.56
CA ARG A 5 -26.85 -4.60 8.16
C ARG A 5 -26.91 -3.06 8.22
N GLU A 6 -25.99 -2.39 8.93
CA GLU A 6 -25.98 -0.93 9.08
C GLU A 6 -25.14 -0.22 8.01
N TRP A 7 -24.42 -0.99 7.25
CA TRP A 7 -23.77 -0.50 6.04
C TRP A 7 -24.83 -0.21 5.00
N ASN A 8 -24.98 0.99 4.59
CA ASN A 8 -25.80 1.42 3.46
C ASN A 8 -26.28 0.27 2.57
N PRO A 9 -27.55 0.22 2.20
CA PRO A 9 -28.08 -0.91 1.47
C PRO A 9 -27.09 -1.30 0.37
N PRO A 10 -26.76 -2.58 0.22
CA PRO A 10 -25.85 -3.02 -0.83
C PRO A 10 -26.36 -2.42 -2.14
N PRO A 11 -25.49 -1.94 -3.02
CA PRO A 11 -25.91 -1.45 -4.32
C PRO A 11 -26.82 -2.50 -4.94
N LYS A 12 -27.89 -2.07 -5.61
CA LYS A 12 -28.81 -2.99 -6.32
C LYS A 12 -28.08 -3.90 -7.31
N GLU A 13 -26.82 -3.61 -7.56
CA GLU A 13 -25.93 -4.35 -8.43
C GLU A 13 -25.11 -5.37 -7.67
N ARG A 14 -24.91 -6.50 -8.32
CA ARG A 14 -24.05 -7.56 -7.81
C ARG A 14 -22.59 -7.09 -7.86
N LEU A 15 -21.88 -7.20 -6.75
CA LEU A 15 -20.44 -6.97 -6.69
C LEU A 15 -19.71 -8.02 -7.54
N ARG A 16 -18.47 -7.74 -7.94
CA ARG A 16 -17.69 -8.68 -8.74
C ARG A 16 -17.51 -10.02 -8.01
N ASP A 17 -17.53 -11.10 -8.80
CA ASP A 17 -17.43 -12.46 -8.27
C ASP A 17 -16.10 -12.66 -7.52
N PRO A 18 -16.14 -13.11 -6.25
CA PRO A 18 -14.92 -13.45 -5.49
C PRO A 18 -14.04 -14.49 -6.19
N ALA A 19 -14.62 -15.41 -6.97
CA ALA A 19 -13.84 -16.39 -7.75
C ALA A 19 -12.94 -15.74 -8.80
N GLN A 20 -13.30 -14.56 -9.28
CA GLN A 20 -12.48 -13.76 -10.20
C GLN A 20 -11.57 -12.78 -9.46
N LEU A 21 -12.13 -12.01 -8.50
CA LEU A 21 -11.40 -10.93 -7.83
C LEU A 21 -10.28 -11.45 -6.93
N MET A 22 -10.51 -12.58 -6.25
CA MET A 22 -9.55 -13.14 -5.30
C MET A 22 -8.43 -13.97 -5.94
N ARG A 23 -8.33 -13.97 -7.25
CA ARG A 23 -7.19 -14.58 -7.96
C ARG A 23 -5.94 -13.71 -7.82
N PRO A 24 -4.75 -14.32 -7.66
CA PRO A 24 -3.50 -13.57 -7.49
C PRO A 24 -3.22 -12.56 -8.62
N ASP A 25 -3.44 -12.94 -9.87
CA ASP A 25 -3.25 -12.10 -11.04
C ASP A 25 -4.19 -10.87 -11.03
N ARG A 26 -5.45 -11.06 -10.63
CA ARG A 26 -6.41 -9.97 -10.50
C ARG A 26 -6.07 -9.04 -9.33
N LEU A 27 -5.70 -9.61 -8.17
CA LEU A 27 -5.25 -8.83 -7.02
C LEU A 27 -3.98 -8.02 -7.35
N GLY A 28 -3.06 -8.62 -8.13
CA GLY A 28 -1.85 -7.94 -8.60
C GLY A 28 -2.11 -6.82 -9.60
N ALA A 29 -3.24 -6.86 -10.30
CA ALA A 29 -3.65 -5.82 -11.24
C ALA A 29 -4.28 -4.60 -10.56
N LEU A 30 -4.68 -4.69 -9.28
CA LEU A 30 -5.34 -3.60 -8.56
C LEU A 30 -4.51 -2.32 -8.59
N LYS A 31 -5.20 -1.21 -8.77
CA LYS A 31 -4.63 0.15 -8.68
C LYS A 31 -5.16 0.83 -7.42
N GLN A 32 -4.39 1.79 -6.94
CA GLN A 32 -4.83 2.63 -5.83
C GLN A 32 -6.12 3.38 -6.18
N THR A 33 -6.89 3.68 -5.15
CA THR A 33 -8.15 4.45 -5.25
C THR A 33 -8.23 5.43 -4.08
N ARG A 34 -9.28 6.23 -4.02
CA ARG A 34 -9.56 7.10 -2.86
C ARG A 34 -9.68 6.35 -1.53
N LEU A 35 -9.97 5.04 -1.57
CA LEU A 35 -9.98 4.17 -0.39
C LEU A 35 -8.61 3.56 -0.03
N SER A 36 -7.56 3.87 -0.77
CA SER A 36 -6.19 3.52 -0.37
C SER A 36 -5.74 4.36 0.82
N PHE A 37 -5.03 3.76 1.77
CA PHE A 37 -4.77 4.41 3.06
C PHE A 37 -3.98 5.73 2.95
N ALA A 38 -3.04 5.85 2.02
CA ALA A 38 -2.36 7.12 1.77
C ALA A 38 -3.32 8.22 1.27
N ARG A 39 -4.33 7.83 0.46
CA ARG A 39 -5.34 8.76 -0.05
C ARG A 39 -6.32 9.17 1.04
N LEU A 40 -6.73 8.23 1.88
CA LEU A 40 -7.59 8.50 3.04
C LEU A 40 -6.92 9.45 4.02
N LEU A 41 -5.61 9.26 4.29
CA LEU A 41 -4.86 10.19 5.14
C LEU A 41 -4.87 11.60 4.56
N ILE A 42 -4.45 11.77 3.30
CA ILE A 42 -4.38 13.10 2.68
C ILE A 42 -5.77 13.75 2.62
N GLY A 43 -6.82 13.00 2.26
CA GLY A 43 -8.19 13.51 2.29
C GLY A 43 -8.56 14.07 3.65
N ARG A 44 -8.36 13.29 4.72
CA ARG A 44 -8.63 13.72 6.10
C ARG A 44 -7.81 14.95 6.49
N MET A 45 -6.49 14.92 6.24
CA MET A 45 -5.61 16.05 6.55
C MET A 45 -6.07 17.34 5.87
N THR A 46 -6.49 17.25 4.60
CA THR A 46 -6.94 18.38 3.80
C THR A 46 -8.32 18.88 4.25
N ASP A 47 -9.28 17.97 4.45
CA ASP A 47 -10.64 18.31 4.88
C ASP A 47 -10.66 18.96 6.27
N GLU A 48 -9.82 18.45 7.17
CA GLU A 48 -9.65 18.94 8.54
C GLU A 48 -8.61 20.07 8.67
N ARG A 49 -7.90 20.43 7.60
CA ARG A 49 -6.88 21.49 7.53
C ARG A 49 -5.80 21.33 8.58
N TRP A 50 -5.15 20.18 8.62
CA TRP A 50 -4.06 19.96 9.57
C TRP A 50 -2.92 20.93 9.30
N ASP A 51 -2.33 21.46 10.38
CA ASP A 51 -1.17 22.36 10.30
C ASP A 51 0.11 21.60 10.70
N VAL A 52 1.12 21.66 9.83
CA VAL A 52 2.39 20.98 10.03
C VAL A 52 3.53 21.99 10.01
N GLY A 53 4.08 22.25 11.19
CA GLY A 53 5.16 23.18 11.41
C GLY A 53 6.45 22.53 11.91
N ILE A 54 7.55 23.27 11.83
CA ILE A 54 8.82 22.88 12.45
C ILE A 54 8.86 23.49 13.86
N ASP A 55 8.81 22.64 14.89
CA ASP A 55 8.96 23.08 16.28
C ASP A 55 10.44 23.32 16.63
N ARG A 56 11.31 22.46 16.09
CA ARG A 56 12.75 22.52 16.34
C ARG A 56 13.55 21.95 15.19
N MET A 57 14.63 22.62 14.79
CA MET A 57 15.58 22.15 13.78
C MET A 57 17.00 22.44 14.25
N ASP A 58 17.67 21.40 14.76
CA ASP A 58 19.07 21.42 15.19
C ASP A 58 19.89 20.56 14.25
N LEU A 59 20.21 21.07 13.09
CA LEU A 59 21.05 20.41 12.07
C LEU A 59 22.32 21.23 11.85
N ASP A 60 23.44 20.53 11.67
CA ASP A 60 24.67 21.16 11.19
C ASP A 60 24.63 21.41 9.65
N GLU A 61 25.70 21.98 9.10
CA GLU A 61 25.83 22.29 7.69
C GLU A 61 25.77 21.04 6.78
N SER A 62 26.08 19.85 7.30
CA SER A 62 26.00 18.58 6.61
C SER A 62 24.61 17.91 6.76
N GLY A 63 23.69 18.57 7.46
CA GLY A 63 22.36 18.04 7.73
C GLY A 63 22.34 16.92 8.78
N ILE A 64 23.34 16.90 9.67
CA ILE A 64 23.40 15.95 10.79
C ILE A 64 22.79 16.63 12.02
N GLY A 65 21.96 15.87 12.76
CA GLY A 65 21.33 16.39 13.96
C GLY A 65 19.92 15.87 14.17
N ARG A 66 19.04 16.73 14.67
CA ARG A 66 17.66 16.37 14.99
C ARG A 66 16.67 17.45 14.56
N VAL A 67 15.48 17.00 14.16
CA VAL A 67 14.34 17.86 13.81
C VAL A 67 13.10 17.35 14.50
N VAL A 68 12.25 18.26 14.97
CA VAL A 68 10.92 17.95 15.49
C VAL A 68 9.90 18.78 14.70
N TYR A 69 8.91 18.09 14.17
CA TYR A 69 7.72 18.70 13.57
C TYR A 69 6.55 18.56 14.52
N GLY A 70 5.80 19.64 14.72
CA GLY A 70 4.48 19.64 15.31
C GLY A 70 3.42 19.43 14.24
N ILE A 71 2.41 18.64 14.55
CA ILE A 71 1.28 18.35 13.67
C ILE A 71 0.01 18.63 14.47
N GLU A 72 -0.65 19.73 14.15
CA GLU A 72 -1.90 20.14 14.78
C GLU A 72 -3.09 19.58 13.98
N THR A 73 -3.93 18.83 14.64
CA THR A 73 -5.21 18.35 14.12
C THR A 73 -6.35 19.02 14.89
N PRO A 74 -7.61 18.94 14.49
CA PRO A 74 -8.72 19.57 15.24
C PRO A 74 -8.85 19.10 16.69
N SER A 75 -8.43 17.89 17.00
CA SER A 75 -8.63 17.25 18.31
C SER A 75 -7.34 16.84 19.02
N HIS A 76 -6.23 16.69 18.30
CA HIS A 76 -4.99 16.14 18.83
C HIS A 76 -3.77 16.89 18.30
N ARG A 77 -2.73 16.95 19.14
CA ARG A 77 -1.38 17.29 18.70
C ARG A 77 -0.55 16.02 18.57
N LEU A 78 0.17 15.91 17.47
CA LEU A 78 1.14 14.85 17.23
C LEU A 78 2.52 15.47 17.00
N SER A 79 3.58 14.70 17.20
CA SER A 79 4.94 15.13 16.86
C SER A 79 5.67 14.07 16.03
N PHE A 80 6.45 14.55 15.06
CA PHE A 80 7.33 13.71 14.26
C PHE A 80 8.79 14.09 14.51
N GLY A 81 9.51 13.21 15.22
CA GLY A 81 10.92 13.39 15.57
C GLY A 81 11.83 12.67 14.58
N VAL A 82 12.88 13.34 14.12
CA VAL A 82 13.85 12.79 13.17
C VAL A 82 15.27 12.96 13.70
N PHE A 83 16.08 11.92 13.58
CA PHE A 83 17.53 11.92 13.79
C PHE A 83 18.22 11.67 12.46
N SER A 84 18.99 12.65 12.00
CA SER A 84 19.81 12.57 10.80
C SER A 84 21.26 12.29 11.18
N ARG A 85 21.89 11.34 10.49
CA ARG A 85 23.24 10.83 10.77
C ARG A 85 24.07 10.82 9.50
N THR A 86 25.37 10.59 9.65
CA THR A 86 26.24 10.21 8.52
C THR A 86 26.18 8.70 8.37
N SER A 87 25.96 8.21 7.15
CA SER A 87 26.33 6.84 6.81
C SER A 87 27.84 6.77 6.58
N SER A 88 28.46 5.62 6.85
CA SER A 88 29.87 5.43 6.50
C SER A 88 30.02 5.43 4.97
N ASP A 89 30.96 6.20 4.43
CA ASP A 89 31.19 6.40 2.99
C ASP A 89 31.39 5.10 2.18
N ASP A 90 31.75 3.99 2.84
CA ASP A 90 31.96 2.68 2.21
C ASP A 90 30.67 1.89 1.89
N GLU A 91 29.47 2.38 2.31
CA GLU A 91 28.22 1.63 2.21
C GLU A 91 27.11 2.31 1.40
N ASP A 92 27.40 3.39 0.72
CA ASP A 92 26.49 4.08 -0.19
C ASP A 92 26.23 3.24 -1.45
N THR A 93 25.57 2.10 -1.25
CA THR A 93 25.23 1.18 -2.32
C THR A 93 23.75 1.29 -2.64
N ASP A 94 23.40 1.21 -3.91
CA ASP A 94 22.03 1.04 -4.43
C ASP A 94 21.41 -0.33 -3.96
N ARG A 95 21.91 -0.92 -2.88
CA ARG A 95 21.40 -2.18 -2.33
C ARG A 95 19.95 -2.01 -1.88
N ILE A 96 19.16 -3.02 -2.16
CA ILE A 96 17.75 -3.07 -1.77
C ILE A 96 17.60 -3.08 -0.25
N ILE A 97 18.54 -3.72 0.44
CA ILE A 97 18.64 -3.74 1.90
C ILE A 97 19.91 -2.98 2.28
N ALA A 98 19.74 -1.86 2.96
CA ALA A 98 20.87 -1.14 3.51
C ALA A 98 21.36 -1.82 4.80
N LYS A 99 22.65 -1.84 5.01
CA LYS A 99 23.23 -2.32 6.26
C LYS A 99 23.19 -1.24 7.34
N GLU A 100 23.29 0.04 6.94
CA GLU A 100 23.19 1.20 7.80
C GLU A 100 22.08 2.15 7.34
N TRP A 101 21.68 3.04 8.23
CA TRP A 101 20.57 3.97 8.03
C TRP A 101 21.01 5.39 8.34
N ASP A 102 20.78 6.31 7.39
CA ASP A 102 21.06 7.74 7.55
C ASP A 102 20.07 8.40 8.51
N LEU A 103 18.87 7.86 8.57
CA LEU A 103 17.73 8.48 9.25
C LEU A 103 17.01 7.48 10.13
N TRP A 104 16.68 7.95 11.31
CA TRP A 104 15.76 7.34 12.24
C TRP A 104 14.66 8.34 12.56
N ALA A 105 13.43 7.91 12.55
CA ALA A 105 12.31 8.79 12.87
C ALA A 105 11.23 8.05 13.65
N PHE A 106 10.44 8.82 14.41
CA PHE A 106 9.30 8.33 15.14
C PHE A 106 8.15 9.31 15.06
N LEU A 107 6.94 8.80 15.19
CA LEU A 107 5.70 9.55 15.37
C LEU A 107 5.20 9.26 16.79
N CYS A 108 4.86 10.28 17.54
CA CYS A 108 4.26 10.13 18.86
C CYS A 108 3.04 11.03 19.01
N GLU A 109 2.21 10.72 20.00
CA GLU A 109 1.12 11.58 20.43
C GLU A 109 1.65 12.66 21.36
N GLY A 110 1.11 13.87 21.24
CA GLY A 110 1.54 15.03 22.03
C GLY A 110 2.85 15.65 21.55
N GLU A 111 3.53 16.33 22.46
CA GLU A 111 4.78 17.04 22.22
C GLU A 111 5.99 16.10 22.35
N ALA A 112 6.89 16.12 21.37
CA ALA A 112 8.19 15.44 21.50
C ALA A 112 9.14 16.26 22.38
N THR A 113 9.06 16.04 23.70
CA THR A 113 9.92 16.74 24.68
C THR A 113 11.40 16.41 24.48
N PRO A 114 12.33 17.25 24.98
CA PRO A 114 13.76 16.95 24.92
C PRO A 114 14.11 15.58 25.52
N GLU A 115 13.47 15.21 26.63
CA GLU A 115 13.66 13.93 27.32
C GLU A 115 13.20 12.76 26.45
N LEU A 116 12.05 12.87 25.77
CA LEU A 116 11.57 11.87 24.83
C LEU A 116 12.52 11.74 23.63
N MET A 117 13.00 12.85 23.10
CA MET A 117 13.98 12.86 22.01
C MET A 117 15.26 12.16 22.40
N ASP A 118 15.81 12.44 23.58
CA ASP A 118 17.04 11.80 24.06
C ASP A 118 16.84 10.30 24.28
N HIS A 119 15.72 9.90 24.86
CA HIS A 119 15.34 8.50 25.02
C HIS A 119 15.20 7.78 23.67
N GLN A 120 14.47 8.35 22.72
CA GLN A 120 14.26 7.74 21.40
C GLN A 120 15.56 7.62 20.60
N ARG A 121 16.50 8.54 20.75
CA ARG A 121 17.82 8.42 20.11
C ARG A 121 18.56 7.14 20.52
N GLU A 122 18.38 6.69 21.75
CA GLU A 122 18.99 5.47 22.27
C GLU A 122 18.18 4.22 21.88
N GLU A 123 16.85 4.29 21.86
CA GLU A 123 15.98 3.13 21.62
C GLU A 123 15.75 2.80 20.14
N LEU A 124 15.69 3.80 19.25
CA LEU A 124 15.39 3.60 17.82
C LEU A 124 16.34 2.60 17.11
N PRO A 125 17.64 2.54 17.39
CA PRO A 125 18.51 1.52 16.80
C PRO A 125 18.13 0.09 17.20
N HIS A 126 17.44 -0.09 18.33
CA HIS A 126 17.04 -1.38 18.91
C HIS A 126 15.59 -1.76 18.66
N VAL A 127 14.89 -1.00 17.86
CA VAL A 127 13.46 -1.21 17.56
C VAL A 127 13.15 -2.63 17.06
N MET A 128 14.05 -3.23 16.30
CA MET A 128 13.91 -4.60 15.80
C MET A 128 14.09 -5.66 16.91
N GLU A 129 14.57 -5.26 18.09
CA GLU A 129 14.71 -6.11 19.27
C GLU A 129 13.44 -6.07 20.15
N GLY A 130 12.37 -5.42 19.70
CA GLY A 130 11.11 -5.30 20.43
C GLY A 130 11.12 -4.26 21.55
N ARG A 131 12.08 -3.34 21.56
CA ARG A 131 12.26 -2.28 22.57
C ARG A 131 11.39 -1.04 22.26
N ALA A 132 10.12 -1.25 21.93
CA ALA A 132 9.19 -0.17 21.68
C ALA A 132 8.59 0.37 22.98
N THR A 133 8.40 1.69 23.05
CA THR A 133 7.69 2.34 24.15
C THR A 133 6.24 2.62 23.77
N PRO A 134 5.30 2.63 24.76
CA PRO A 134 3.87 2.82 24.49
C PRO A 134 3.51 4.15 23.83
N GLU A 135 4.30 5.19 24.08
CA GLU A 135 4.05 6.56 23.58
C GLU A 135 4.29 6.70 22.08
N ILE A 136 5.04 5.76 21.50
CA ILE A 136 5.43 5.83 20.09
C ILE A 136 4.38 5.13 19.23
N LEU A 137 3.81 5.87 18.29
CA LEU A 137 2.83 5.39 17.33
C LEU A 137 3.50 4.61 16.20
N THR A 138 4.57 5.16 15.62
CA THR A 138 5.39 4.48 14.63
C THR A 138 6.84 4.89 14.76
N TRP A 139 7.71 4.04 14.24
CA TRP A 139 9.09 4.40 13.94
C TRP A 139 9.45 3.93 12.54
N THR A 140 10.44 4.59 11.96
CA THR A 140 10.91 4.26 10.62
C THR A 140 12.40 4.49 10.49
N ARG A 141 13.00 3.77 9.56
CA ARG A 141 14.38 3.96 9.11
C ARG A 141 14.37 4.34 7.64
N ALA A 142 15.20 5.28 7.26
CA ALA A 142 15.31 5.68 5.87
C ALA A 142 16.74 6.03 5.51
N ASN A 143 17.03 6.01 4.21
CA ASN A 143 18.26 6.54 3.63
C ASN A 143 17.93 7.64 2.64
N ARG A 144 18.82 8.62 2.56
CA ARG A 144 18.86 9.56 1.45
C ARG A 144 19.04 8.76 0.16
N SER A 145 18.42 9.20 -0.93
CA SER A 145 18.69 8.59 -2.22
C SER A 145 20.11 8.92 -2.64
N SER A 146 20.97 7.91 -2.76
CA SER A 146 22.37 8.09 -3.20
C SER A 146 22.50 8.81 -4.54
N ARG A 147 21.49 8.72 -5.41
CA ARG A 147 21.50 9.36 -6.73
C ARG A 147 20.84 10.73 -6.76
N PHE A 148 19.68 10.86 -6.13
CA PHE A 148 18.83 12.04 -6.32
C PHE A 148 19.05 13.11 -5.27
N PHE A 149 19.34 12.73 -4.02
CA PHE A 149 19.43 13.68 -2.92
C PHE A 149 20.59 14.68 -3.12
N GLY A 150 21.82 14.18 -3.36
CA GLY A 150 22.99 15.01 -3.64
C GLY A 150 22.81 15.90 -4.86
N HIS A 151 22.24 15.36 -5.95
CA HIS A 151 21.95 16.13 -7.16
C HIS A 151 21.02 17.33 -6.88
N ILE A 152 19.98 17.16 -6.07
CA ILE A 152 19.08 18.26 -5.69
C ILE A 152 19.83 19.30 -4.85
N VAL A 153 20.56 18.89 -3.82
CA VAL A 153 21.33 19.80 -2.96
C VAL A 153 22.32 20.62 -3.79
N ASP A 154 23.06 19.97 -4.70
CA ASP A 154 24.06 20.64 -5.54
C ASP A 154 23.41 21.62 -6.54
N SER A 155 22.30 21.23 -7.14
CA SER A 155 21.55 22.11 -8.06
C SER A 155 21.04 23.35 -7.35
N LEU A 156 20.37 23.17 -6.20
CA LEU A 156 19.85 24.30 -5.41
C LEU A 156 20.97 25.22 -4.92
N ALA A 157 22.09 24.66 -4.45
CA ALA A 157 23.26 25.44 -4.02
C ALA A 157 23.89 26.22 -5.17
N ALA A 158 23.80 25.72 -6.40
CA ALA A 158 24.26 26.41 -7.61
C ALA A 158 23.25 27.46 -8.14
N GLY A 159 22.15 27.71 -7.46
CA GLY A 159 21.14 28.71 -7.81
C GLY A 159 20.16 28.29 -8.90
N HIS A 160 20.00 27.00 -9.18
CA HIS A 160 19.06 26.49 -10.17
C HIS A 160 18.26 25.26 -9.67
N GLN A 161 17.17 24.93 -10.38
CA GLN A 161 16.38 23.75 -10.06
C GLN A 161 17.06 22.46 -10.57
N PRO A 162 16.82 21.29 -9.92
CA PRO A 162 17.38 20.02 -10.36
C PRO A 162 16.77 19.53 -11.67
N ASP A 163 17.49 18.68 -12.42
CA ASP A 163 17.02 18.07 -13.66
C ASP A 163 15.83 17.12 -13.40
N ILE A 164 14.65 17.49 -13.92
CA ILE A 164 13.42 16.74 -13.71
C ILE A 164 13.42 15.38 -14.42
N ASP A 165 14.07 15.26 -15.58
CA ASP A 165 14.17 13.99 -16.30
C ASP A 165 15.06 13.00 -15.55
N PHE A 166 16.09 13.51 -14.88
CA PHE A 166 16.89 12.69 -13.98
C PHE A 166 16.07 12.25 -12.74
N LEU A 167 15.34 13.18 -12.11
CA LEU A 167 14.53 12.88 -10.93
C LEU A 167 13.39 11.91 -11.22
N SER A 168 12.81 11.96 -12.42
CA SER A 168 11.69 11.09 -12.81
C SER A 168 12.04 9.60 -12.80
N LYS A 169 13.32 9.25 -12.91
CA LYS A 169 13.79 7.85 -12.80
C LYS A 169 13.54 7.22 -11.43
N GLY A 170 13.28 8.02 -10.40
CA GLY A 170 12.96 7.53 -9.06
C GLY A 170 11.73 8.18 -8.45
N GLY A 171 11.60 9.50 -8.56
CA GLY A 171 10.48 10.28 -8.03
C GLY A 171 10.48 10.43 -6.50
N TYR A 172 11.62 10.27 -5.84
CA TYR A 172 11.74 10.38 -4.37
C TYR A 172 13.13 10.86 -3.93
N LEU A 173 13.17 11.50 -2.74
CA LEU A 173 14.41 11.92 -2.07
C LEU A 173 14.87 10.93 -1.02
N MET A 174 13.94 10.42 -0.24
CA MET A 174 14.16 9.50 0.86
C MET A 174 13.59 8.14 0.53
N ARG A 175 14.26 7.07 0.97
CA ARG A 175 13.80 5.69 0.82
C ARG A 175 13.69 5.02 2.18
N SER A 176 12.48 4.72 2.60
CA SER A 176 12.19 3.99 3.81
C SER A 176 12.42 2.48 3.63
N SER A 177 12.88 1.82 4.70
CA SER A 177 12.91 0.36 4.78
C SER A 177 11.57 -0.23 5.20
N GLY A 178 10.79 0.54 5.94
CA GLY A 178 9.51 0.14 6.50
C GLY A 178 9.03 1.13 7.54
N TYR A 179 7.76 0.97 7.91
CA TYR A 179 7.09 1.77 8.94
C TYR A 179 6.56 0.82 9.99
N TYR A 180 7.21 0.82 11.14
CA TYR A 180 6.96 -0.13 12.21
C TYR A 180 6.05 0.53 13.24
N GLY A 181 4.95 -0.13 13.60
CA GLY A 181 4.06 0.33 14.65
C GLY A 181 4.25 -0.48 15.93
N ASN A 182 3.74 0.02 17.03
CA ASN A 182 3.69 -0.72 18.28
C ASN A 182 2.70 -1.91 18.13
N GLY A 183 3.21 -3.12 18.33
CA GLY A 183 2.49 -4.35 17.96
C GLY A 183 2.64 -4.70 16.47
N LEU A 184 2.28 -5.92 16.08
CA LEU A 184 2.47 -6.48 14.73
C LEU A 184 2.09 -5.48 13.61
N ASN A 185 3.10 -4.84 13.05
CA ASN A 185 3.00 -3.86 11.96
C ASN A 185 1.98 -2.72 12.21
N GLY A 186 1.71 -2.36 13.48
CA GLY A 186 0.83 -1.26 13.85
C GLY A 186 -0.67 -1.51 13.65
N THR A 187 -1.09 -2.70 13.25
CA THR A 187 -2.51 -3.01 13.01
C THR A 187 -3.34 -3.09 14.29
N LYS A 188 -2.72 -3.27 15.45
CA LYS A 188 -3.42 -3.29 16.73
C LYS A 188 -3.60 -1.92 17.36
N MET A 189 -2.88 -0.92 16.88
CA MET A 189 -2.89 0.41 17.53
C MET A 189 -4.23 1.12 17.39
N PHE A 190 -4.86 1.04 16.21
CA PHE A 190 -6.13 1.71 16.00
C PHE A 190 -7.26 1.18 16.91
N GLU A 191 -7.13 -0.03 17.45
CA GLU A 191 -8.08 -0.57 18.44
C GLU A 191 -7.99 0.15 19.80
N ALA A 192 -6.84 0.77 20.09
CA ALA A 192 -6.62 1.54 21.31
C ALA A 192 -7.04 3.01 21.18
N PHE A 193 -7.22 3.51 19.96
CA PHE A 193 -7.63 4.88 19.71
C PHE A 193 -9.12 5.11 19.99
N GLY A 194 -9.48 6.26 20.55
CA GLY A 194 -10.86 6.72 20.67
C GLY A 194 -11.54 6.91 19.32
N ASP A 195 -12.86 7.02 19.32
CA ASP A 195 -13.65 7.15 18.08
C ASP A 195 -13.34 8.42 17.29
N ASP A 196 -12.85 9.45 17.93
CA ASP A 196 -12.49 10.76 17.41
C ASP A 196 -11.00 10.90 17.06
N HIS A 197 -10.21 9.85 17.26
CA HIS A 197 -8.76 9.93 17.03
C HIS A 197 -8.45 10.04 15.53
N PRO A 198 -7.65 11.03 15.10
CA PRO A 198 -7.39 11.29 13.67
C PRO A 198 -6.66 10.16 12.95
N LEU A 199 -5.95 9.29 13.67
CA LEU A 199 -5.22 8.16 13.10
C LEU A 199 -5.90 6.81 13.35
N ARG A 200 -7.20 6.79 13.64
CA ARG A 200 -7.92 5.57 14.01
C ARG A 200 -8.03 4.51 12.90
N LEU A 201 -7.92 4.87 11.64
CA LEU A 201 -7.96 3.89 10.55
C LEU A 201 -6.67 3.05 10.51
N PRO A 202 -6.72 1.81 10.02
CA PRO A 202 -5.53 1.00 9.84
C PRO A 202 -4.45 1.73 9.02
N TYR A 203 -3.18 1.55 9.36
CA TYR A 203 -2.00 2.14 8.70
C TYR A 203 -1.89 3.67 8.74
N MET A 204 -2.79 4.42 9.34
CA MET A 204 -2.72 5.89 9.36
C MET A 204 -1.42 6.42 9.97
N PRO A 205 -0.93 5.90 11.11
CA PRO A 205 0.36 6.33 11.65
C PRO A 205 1.52 6.07 10.68
N GLN A 206 1.50 4.92 9.97
CA GLN A 206 2.52 4.58 8.97
C GLN A 206 2.46 5.51 7.76
N MET A 207 1.26 5.82 7.27
CA MET A 207 1.07 6.73 6.16
C MET A 207 1.50 8.15 6.52
N LEU A 208 1.16 8.62 7.72
CA LEU A 208 1.62 9.92 8.20
C LEU A 208 3.15 9.98 8.32
N SER A 209 3.77 8.94 8.86
CA SER A 209 5.24 8.84 8.92
C SER A 209 5.89 8.87 7.52
N ALA A 210 5.27 8.21 6.53
CA ALA A 210 5.75 8.22 5.15
C ALA A 210 5.64 9.62 4.51
N TRP A 211 4.53 10.32 4.76
CA TRP A 211 4.33 11.69 4.29
C TRP A 211 5.29 12.67 4.98
N MET A 212 5.51 12.52 6.28
CA MET A 212 6.45 13.33 7.05
C MET A 212 7.90 13.13 6.61
N LEU A 213 8.30 11.91 6.22
CA LEU A 213 9.61 11.69 5.62
C LEU A 213 9.79 12.43 4.29
N ARG A 214 8.72 12.59 3.50
CA ARG A 214 8.74 13.42 2.30
C ARG A 214 8.96 14.90 2.67
N VAL A 215 8.22 15.40 3.66
CA VAL A 215 8.36 16.77 4.17
C VAL A 215 9.79 17.02 4.65
N PHE A 216 10.30 16.15 5.51
CA PHE A 216 11.68 16.26 6.00
C PHE A 216 12.71 16.18 4.86
N GLY A 217 12.45 15.36 3.84
CA GLY A 217 13.39 15.17 2.72
C GLY A 217 13.69 16.46 1.96
N TYR A 218 12.69 17.26 1.62
CA TYR A 218 12.96 18.52 0.93
C TYR A 218 13.39 19.64 1.88
N ASP A 219 12.92 19.68 3.14
CA ASP A 219 13.41 20.64 4.13
C ASP A 219 14.91 20.43 4.40
N LEU A 220 15.37 19.17 4.51
CA LEU A 220 16.78 18.83 4.66
C LEU A 220 17.61 19.23 3.42
N ALA A 221 17.10 18.96 2.23
CA ALA A 221 17.81 19.31 0.99
C ALA A 221 17.99 20.83 0.84
N GLU A 222 16.96 21.61 1.15
CA GLU A 222 17.02 23.08 1.16
C GLU A 222 17.98 23.61 2.24
N HIS A 223 17.94 23.04 3.45
CA HIS A 223 18.87 23.39 4.53
C HIS A 223 20.33 23.19 4.11
N MET A 224 20.66 22.01 3.57
CA MET A 224 22.02 21.69 3.14
C MET A 224 22.47 22.54 1.94
N ALA A 225 21.58 22.88 1.01
CA ALA A 225 21.90 23.77 -0.10
C ALA A 225 22.20 25.19 0.39
N ALA A 226 21.39 25.72 1.30
CA ALA A 226 21.60 27.05 1.90
C ALA A 226 22.90 27.12 2.72
N ALA A 227 23.27 26.02 3.40
CA ALA A 227 24.54 25.94 4.10
C ALA A 227 25.76 25.92 3.14
N LYS A 228 25.61 25.34 1.94
CA LYS A 228 26.68 25.31 0.92
C LYS A 228 26.89 26.65 0.18
N SER A 229 25.84 27.44 0.00
CA SER A 229 25.92 28.65 -0.85
C SER A 229 24.90 29.70 -0.43
N ALA A 230 25.36 30.96 -0.39
CA ALA A 230 24.47 32.10 -0.18
C ALA A 230 23.52 32.37 -1.38
N ASP A 231 23.83 31.82 -2.55
CA ASP A 231 23.03 31.94 -3.77
C ASP A 231 22.03 30.78 -3.93
N ALA A 232 21.93 29.89 -2.91
CA ALA A 232 21.04 28.77 -2.95
C ALA A 232 19.58 29.21 -3.12
N VAL A 233 18.84 28.44 -3.93
CA VAL A 233 17.41 28.65 -4.18
C VAL A 233 16.58 27.55 -3.54
N SER A 234 15.32 27.84 -3.23
CA SER A 234 14.37 26.83 -2.76
C SER A 234 13.90 25.95 -3.92
N LEU A 235 13.56 24.71 -3.60
CA LEU A 235 12.97 23.75 -4.54
C LEU A 235 11.58 24.25 -4.99
N GLU A 236 11.34 24.28 -6.30
CA GLU A 236 10.05 24.71 -6.84
C GLU A 236 8.88 23.83 -6.35
N ARG A 237 7.71 24.47 -6.14
CA ARG A 237 6.50 23.83 -5.60
C ARG A 237 6.10 22.58 -6.39
N ASP A 238 6.12 22.66 -7.73
CA ASP A 238 5.72 21.54 -8.58
C ASP A 238 6.70 20.37 -8.51
N ILE A 239 7.99 20.66 -8.33
CA ILE A 239 9.01 19.63 -8.09
C ILE A 239 8.81 19.00 -6.70
N LYS A 240 8.55 19.79 -5.66
CA LYS A 240 8.19 19.26 -4.33
C LYS A 240 6.98 18.35 -4.39
N ARG A 241 5.91 18.75 -5.10
CA ARG A 241 4.71 17.91 -5.31
C ARG A 241 5.05 16.62 -6.04
N TYR A 242 5.88 16.68 -7.06
CA TYR A 242 6.29 15.51 -7.85
C TYR A 242 7.12 14.50 -7.06
N LEU A 243 7.86 14.91 -6.05
CA LEU A 243 8.70 14.05 -5.24
C LEU A 243 7.89 13.39 -4.11
N GLY A 244 8.00 12.08 -4.00
CA GLY A 244 7.40 11.29 -2.93
C GLY A 244 8.43 10.68 -1.99
N THR A 245 8.03 9.64 -1.27
CA THR A 245 8.90 8.80 -0.43
C THR A 245 9.04 7.42 -1.04
N GLY A 246 10.27 7.00 -1.32
CA GLY A 246 10.57 5.68 -1.88
C GLY A 246 10.40 4.58 -0.83
N ASN A 247 9.99 3.41 -1.31
CA ASN A 247 9.90 2.20 -0.51
C ASN A 247 10.33 0.99 -1.35
N SER A 248 10.99 0.04 -0.72
CA SER A 248 11.28 -1.26 -1.33
C SER A 248 10.71 -2.36 -0.46
N SER A 249 9.98 -3.28 -1.07
CA SER A 249 9.35 -4.39 -0.35
C SER A 249 9.66 -5.70 -1.05
N GLY A 250 10.08 -6.69 -0.27
CA GLY A 250 10.31 -8.06 -0.71
C GLY A 250 9.10 -8.96 -0.47
N VAL A 251 9.22 -10.22 -0.92
CA VAL A 251 8.16 -11.23 -0.76
C VAL A 251 7.82 -11.53 0.70
N GLY A 252 8.69 -11.16 1.65
CA GLY A 252 8.41 -11.29 3.08
C GLY A 252 7.14 -10.58 3.57
N ILE A 253 6.70 -9.54 2.86
CA ILE A 253 5.47 -8.82 3.18
C ILE A 253 4.20 -9.56 2.77
N ILE A 254 4.30 -10.62 1.96
CA ILE A 254 3.15 -11.41 1.50
C ILE A 254 2.37 -11.96 2.68
N MET A 255 3.07 -12.42 3.72
CA MET A 255 2.45 -12.93 4.94
C MET A 255 1.49 -11.93 5.57
N TYR A 256 1.78 -10.64 5.40
CA TYR A 256 0.92 -9.59 5.93
C TYR A 256 -0.47 -9.63 5.30
N VAL A 257 -0.56 -9.66 3.97
CA VAL A 257 -1.85 -9.72 3.25
C VAL A 257 -2.61 -10.99 3.61
N ILE A 258 -1.90 -12.12 3.67
CA ILE A 258 -2.50 -13.43 3.92
C ILE A 258 -2.97 -13.58 5.37
N ASN A 259 -2.24 -12.99 6.33
CA ASN A 259 -2.57 -13.08 7.75
C ASN A 259 -3.61 -12.06 8.23
N HIS A 260 -4.05 -11.14 7.35
CA HIS A 260 -5.09 -10.16 7.66
C HIS A 260 -6.31 -10.31 6.72
N PRO A 261 -6.97 -11.50 6.72
CA PRO A 261 -8.04 -11.80 5.76
C PRO A 261 -9.29 -10.94 5.96
N LYS A 262 -9.62 -10.58 7.20
CA LYS A 262 -10.77 -9.70 7.48
C LYS A 262 -10.54 -8.31 6.91
N GLN A 263 -9.34 -7.75 7.09
CA GLN A 263 -8.98 -6.44 6.56
C GLN A 263 -8.95 -6.44 5.03
N LEU A 264 -8.41 -7.49 4.41
CA LEU A 264 -8.45 -7.66 2.96
C LEU A 264 -9.88 -7.69 2.44
N HIS A 265 -10.75 -8.50 3.08
CA HIS A 265 -12.18 -8.56 2.74
C HIS A 265 -12.84 -7.19 2.83
N THR A 266 -12.66 -6.51 3.95
CA THR A 266 -13.33 -5.24 4.22
C THR A 266 -12.91 -4.17 3.22
N TRP A 267 -11.61 -4.06 2.94
CA TRP A 267 -11.10 -3.10 1.96
C TRP A 267 -11.59 -3.40 0.54
N LEU A 268 -11.53 -4.67 0.10
CA LEU A 268 -12.02 -5.06 -1.23
C LEU A 268 -13.53 -4.83 -1.34
N ARG A 269 -14.30 -5.20 -0.33
CA ARG A 269 -15.75 -5.00 -0.32
C ARG A 269 -16.12 -3.52 -0.41
N ALA A 270 -15.47 -2.65 0.38
CA ALA A 270 -15.68 -1.21 0.31
C ALA A 270 -15.38 -0.67 -1.09
N ARG A 271 -14.27 -1.09 -1.68
CA ARG A 271 -13.87 -0.73 -3.04
C ARG A 271 -14.89 -1.18 -4.08
N GLU A 272 -15.38 -2.41 -4.01
CA GLU A 272 -16.40 -2.93 -4.93
C GLU A 272 -17.73 -2.18 -4.80
N ILE A 273 -18.14 -1.83 -3.57
CA ILE A 273 -19.33 -1.00 -3.33
C ILE A 273 -19.15 0.39 -3.96
N ALA A 274 -17.98 1.02 -3.78
CA ALA A 274 -17.69 2.31 -4.38
C ALA A 274 -17.77 2.25 -5.92
N PHE A 275 -17.21 1.23 -6.55
CA PHE A 275 -17.32 1.05 -8.01
C PHE A 275 -18.74 0.83 -8.48
N ALA A 276 -19.52 0.02 -7.77
CA ALA A 276 -20.91 -0.21 -8.12
C ALA A 276 -21.72 1.10 -8.04
N ARG A 277 -21.45 1.93 -7.02
CA ARG A 277 -22.04 3.27 -6.88
C ARG A 277 -21.63 4.18 -8.04
N ALA A 278 -20.31 4.34 -8.29
CA ALA A 278 -19.80 5.21 -9.35
C ALA A 278 -20.33 4.83 -10.74
N LYS A 279 -20.37 3.54 -11.06
CA LYS A 279 -20.92 3.03 -12.32
C LYS A 279 -22.43 3.24 -12.45
N GLY A 280 -23.14 3.42 -11.34
CA GLY A 280 -24.57 3.70 -11.29
C GLY A 280 -24.94 5.17 -11.51
N ILE A 281 -23.99 6.09 -11.50
CA ILE A 281 -24.22 7.52 -11.68
C ILE A 281 -24.43 7.83 -13.16
N ASP A 282 -25.49 8.58 -13.49
CA ASP A 282 -25.68 9.15 -14.81
C ASP A 282 -24.81 10.42 -14.93
N PRO A 283 -23.79 10.41 -15.81
CA PRO A 283 -22.82 11.50 -15.85
C PRO A 283 -23.39 12.79 -16.42
N THR A 284 -22.95 13.91 -15.87
CA THR A 284 -23.05 15.23 -16.49
C THR A 284 -21.92 15.41 -17.52
N ASP A 285 -22.04 16.44 -18.38
CA ASP A 285 -20.94 16.79 -19.29
C ASP A 285 -19.65 17.15 -18.53
N GLU A 286 -19.76 17.77 -17.36
CA GLU A 286 -18.63 18.09 -16.48
C GLU A 286 -17.93 16.83 -15.95
N ASP A 287 -18.69 15.81 -15.57
CA ASP A 287 -18.17 14.52 -15.11
C ASP A 287 -17.37 13.82 -16.23
N VAL A 288 -17.91 13.84 -17.44
CA VAL A 288 -17.25 13.27 -18.61
C VAL A 288 -15.95 14.00 -18.91
N GLU A 289 -15.94 15.34 -18.84
CA GLU A 289 -14.72 16.14 -19.02
C GLU A 289 -13.73 15.92 -17.89
N ARG A 290 -14.18 15.80 -16.64
CA ARG A 290 -13.32 15.42 -15.51
C ARG A 290 -12.68 14.07 -15.76
N PHE A 291 -13.47 13.06 -16.12
CA PHE A 291 -12.93 11.74 -16.43
C PHE A 291 -11.91 11.77 -17.59
N ARG A 292 -12.17 12.56 -18.66
CA ARG A 292 -11.20 12.72 -19.76
C ARG A 292 -9.88 13.33 -19.32
N ARG A 293 -9.92 14.36 -18.45
CA ARG A 293 -8.69 14.93 -17.88
C ARG A 293 -7.89 13.88 -17.10
N LEU A 294 -8.58 13.09 -16.26
CA LEU A 294 -7.97 12.02 -15.46
C LEU A 294 -7.40 10.91 -16.36
N LEU A 295 -8.13 10.51 -17.39
CA LEU A 295 -7.69 9.54 -18.39
C LEU A 295 -6.43 10.03 -19.11
N GLY A 296 -6.41 11.30 -19.51
CA GLY A 296 -5.23 11.94 -20.13
C GLY A 296 -4.02 11.98 -19.19
N ALA A 297 -4.23 12.21 -17.89
CA ALA A 297 -3.16 12.16 -16.89
C ALA A 297 -2.61 10.73 -16.73
N ALA A 298 -3.49 9.73 -16.64
CA ALA A 298 -3.09 8.33 -16.58
C ALA A 298 -2.33 7.90 -17.86
N HIS A 299 -2.83 8.28 -19.05
CA HIS A 299 -2.15 8.00 -20.31
C HIS A 299 -0.72 8.58 -20.33
N ARG A 300 -0.56 9.86 -19.98
CA ARG A 300 0.79 10.47 -19.89
C ARG A 300 1.69 9.72 -18.92
N TRP A 301 1.18 9.40 -17.72
CA TRP A 301 1.92 8.65 -16.72
C TRP A 301 2.46 7.32 -17.26
N PHE A 302 1.63 6.53 -17.94
CA PHE A 302 2.04 5.26 -18.51
C PHE A 302 2.95 5.43 -19.74
N SER A 303 2.85 6.51 -20.50
CA SER A 303 3.68 6.79 -21.67
C SER A 303 5.08 7.34 -21.30
N GLU A 304 5.18 8.10 -20.21
CA GLU A 304 6.42 8.80 -19.81
C GLU A 304 7.32 7.98 -18.89
N ASP A 305 6.90 6.80 -18.45
CA ASP A 305 7.66 6.03 -17.48
C ASP A 305 8.68 5.10 -18.15
N ASP A 306 9.97 5.44 -17.99
CA ASP A 306 11.13 4.70 -18.49
C ASP A 306 11.43 3.39 -17.74
N SER A 307 10.55 2.93 -16.85
CA SER A 307 10.83 1.73 -16.07
C SER A 307 10.80 0.47 -16.92
N GLU A 308 11.74 -0.43 -16.66
CA GLU A 308 11.81 -1.73 -17.32
C GLU A 308 10.48 -2.49 -17.20
N THR A 309 9.98 -2.97 -18.33
CA THR A 309 8.77 -3.79 -18.40
C THR A 309 9.03 -5.12 -17.70
N ASN A 310 8.25 -5.43 -16.69
CA ASN A 310 8.30 -6.75 -16.08
C ASN A 310 7.38 -7.71 -16.84
N ARG A 311 7.88 -8.91 -17.17
CA ARG A 311 7.11 -9.94 -17.89
C ARG A 311 5.85 -10.43 -17.16
N PHE A 312 5.72 -10.14 -15.86
CA PHE A 312 4.59 -10.56 -15.04
C PHE A 312 3.44 -9.53 -15.00
N PHE A 313 3.67 -8.33 -15.50
CA PHE A 313 2.68 -7.25 -15.55
C PHE A 313 2.52 -6.79 -17.00
N ALA A 314 1.36 -6.20 -17.31
CA ALA A 314 1.16 -5.61 -18.63
C ALA A 314 2.19 -4.49 -18.86
N SER A 315 2.69 -4.42 -20.10
CA SER A 315 3.61 -3.34 -20.46
C SER A 315 2.89 -1.99 -20.39
N LYS A 316 3.61 -0.95 -20.04
CA LYS A 316 3.08 0.40 -19.97
C LYS A 316 2.58 0.89 -21.32
N ASP A 317 3.33 0.63 -22.39
CA ASP A 317 2.91 0.96 -23.76
C ASP A 317 1.58 0.31 -24.11
N ARG A 318 1.37 -0.94 -23.67
CA ARG A 318 0.10 -1.61 -23.84
C ARG A 318 -1.02 -0.92 -23.08
N ILE A 319 -0.79 -0.60 -21.80
CA ILE A 319 -1.78 0.10 -20.98
C ILE A 319 -2.09 1.47 -21.60
N ALA A 320 -1.08 2.24 -22.01
CA ALA A 320 -1.27 3.54 -22.65
C ALA A 320 -2.11 3.42 -23.92
N ALA A 321 -1.81 2.47 -24.81
CA ALA A 321 -2.59 2.22 -26.01
C ALA A 321 -4.03 1.79 -25.72
N GLU A 322 -4.25 1.00 -24.67
CA GLU A 322 -5.60 0.60 -24.25
C GLU A 322 -6.37 1.79 -23.64
N LEU A 323 -5.71 2.73 -22.95
CA LEU A 323 -6.31 3.98 -22.45
C LEU A 323 -6.75 4.91 -23.60
N ASP A 324 -5.98 5.00 -24.70
CA ASP A 324 -6.41 5.74 -25.91
C ASP A 324 -7.70 5.14 -26.51
N ARG A 325 -7.78 3.80 -26.55
CA ARG A 325 -9.01 3.12 -27.01
C ARG A 325 -10.21 3.42 -26.09
N ILE A 326 -9.99 3.53 -24.76
CA ILE A 326 -11.04 3.96 -23.81
C ILE A 326 -11.51 5.38 -24.14
N GLY A 327 -10.59 6.31 -24.40
CA GLY A 327 -10.93 7.67 -24.80
C GLY A 327 -11.78 7.75 -26.08
N THR A 328 -11.42 6.96 -27.08
CA THR A 328 -12.19 6.84 -28.34
C THR A 328 -13.58 6.27 -28.07
N LYS A 329 -13.66 5.16 -27.30
CA LYS A 329 -14.93 4.51 -26.99
C LYS A 329 -15.87 5.39 -26.17
N LEU A 330 -15.34 6.19 -25.26
CA LEU A 330 -16.11 7.16 -24.49
C LEU A 330 -16.80 8.17 -25.42
N GLY A 331 -16.11 8.65 -26.47
CA GLY A 331 -16.70 9.51 -27.50
C GLY A 331 -17.86 8.86 -28.25
N GLU A 332 -17.70 7.57 -28.64
CA GLU A 332 -18.73 6.81 -29.33
C GLU A 332 -19.96 6.58 -28.43
N LEU A 333 -19.75 6.21 -27.18
CA LEU A 333 -20.83 5.89 -26.24
C LEU A 333 -21.61 7.11 -25.79
N GLY A 334 -20.98 8.28 -25.66
CA GLY A 334 -21.62 9.53 -25.26
C GLY A 334 -22.65 10.06 -26.25
N SER A 335 -22.62 9.60 -27.49
CA SER A 335 -23.57 10.00 -28.53
C SER A 335 -24.88 9.18 -28.56
N VAL A 336 -24.99 8.13 -27.74
CA VAL A 336 -26.13 7.20 -27.77
C VAL A 336 -26.84 7.16 -26.42
N SER A 337 -28.09 7.67 -26.39
CA SER A 337 -28.98 7.52 -25.23
C SER A 337 -29.44 6.06 -25.08
N THR A 338 -29.23 5.45 -23.91
CA THR A 338 -29.66 4.08 -23.59
C THR A 338 -30.14 3.98 -22.15
N GLU A 339 -30.84 2.90 -21.80
CA GLU A 339 -31.28 2.60 -20.43
C GLU A 339 -30.16 2.33 -19.42
N ARG A 340 -28.94 2.04 -19.90
CA ARG A 340 -27.79 1.84 -19.02
C ARG A 340 -26.91 3.07 -18.98
N THR A 341 -26.38 3.37 -17.80
CA THR A 341 -25.43 4.47 -17.64
C THR A 341 -24.22 4.29 -18.55
N LEU A 342 -23.64 5.40 -18.97
CA LEU A 342 -22.42 5.43 -19.79
C LEU A 342 -21.32 4.55 -19.19
N TRP A 343 -21.11 4.66 -17.89
CA TRP A 343 -20.03 3.95 -17.18
C TRP A 343 -20.20 2.44 -17.16
N LYS A 344 -21.43 1.94 -17.01
CA LYS A 344 -21.71 0.49 -17.08
C LYS A 344 -21.42 -0.08 -18.47
N ARG A 345 -21.69 0.69 -19.50
CA ARG A 345 -21.42 0.29 -20.89
C ARG A 345 -19.92 0.28 -21.16
N LEU A 346 -19.21 1.31 -20.67
CA LEU A 346 -17.76 1.41 -20.81
C LEU A 346 -17.05 0.30 -20.05
N ASP A 347 -17.44 0.02 -18.79
CA ASP A 347 -16.89 -1.05 -17.96
C ASP A 347 -17.12 -2.44 -18.60
N ALA A 348 -18.34 -2.72 -19.08
CA ALA A 348 -18.65 -3.98 -19.75
C ALA A 348 -17.81 -4.19 -21.00
N TRP A 349 -17.69 -3.16 -21.84
CA TRP A 349 -16.85 -3.22 -23.02
C TRP A 349 -15.37 -3.40 -22.67
N ALA A 350 -14.87 -2.68 -21.66
CA ALA A 350 -13.48 -2.82 -21.22
C ALA A 350 -13.18 -4.21 -20.62
N ALA A 351 -14.19 -4.84 -19.99
CA ALA A 351 -14.04 -6.20 -19.47
C ALA A 351 -13.87 -7.26 -20.57
N GLU A 352 -14.44 -7.02 -21.75
CA GLU A 352 -14.32 -7.90 -22.92
C GLU A 352 -13.03 -7.65 -23.70
N GLU A 353 -12.54 -6.40 -23.77
CA GLU A 353 -11.47 -5.97 -24.66
C GLU A 353 -10.09 -5.93 -24.01
N PHE A 354 -9.99 -5.77 -22.70
CA PHE A 354 -8.73 -5.48 -22.02
C PHE A 354 -8.39 -6.46 -20.90
N GLY A 355 -7.09 -6.53 -20.60
CA GLY A 355 -6.60 -7.25 -19.43
C GLY A 355 -6.98 -6.57 -18.11
N ALA A 356 -6.80 -7.30 -17.03
CA ALA A 356 -7.17 -6.87 -15.69
C ALA A 356 -6.57 -5.51 -15.27
N GLU A 357 -5.33 -5.23 -15.68
CA GLU A 357 -4.64 -4.00 -15.25
C GLU A 357 -5.27 -2.74 -15.82
N THR A 358 -5.63 -2.72 -17.09
CA THR A 358 -6.31 -1.58 -17.71
C THR A 358 -7.72 -1.41 -17.18
N GLN A 359 -8.44 -2.51 -16.93
CA GLN A 359 -9.73 -2.47 -16.25
C GLN A 359 -9.61 -1.83 -14.86
N GLU A 360 -8.57 -2.16 -14.09
CA GLU A 360 -8.36 -1.57 -12.77
C GLU A 360 -7.92 -0.09 -12.82
N VAL A 361 -7.21 0.33 -13.87
CA VAL A 361 -6.98 1.76 -14.13
C VAL A 361 -8.30 2.48 -14.38
N LEU A 362 -9.14 1.97 -15.30
CA LEU A 362 -10.46 2.54 -15.57
C LEU A 362 -11.29 2.70 -14.29
N ASN A 363 -11.33 1.66 -13.47
CA ASN A 363 -12.08 1.66 -12.23
C ASN A 363 -11.52 2.70 -11.24
N SER A 364 -10.20 2.85 -11.11
CA SER A 364 -9.60 3.86 -10.24
C SER A 364 -9.92 5.29 -10.69
N LEU A 365 -9.93 5.53 -12.01
CA LEU A 365 -10.31 6.84 -12.58
C LEU A 365 -11.77 7.19 -12.31
N LEU A 366 -12.69 6.21 -12.36
CA LEU A 366 -14.09 6.41 -12.01
C LEU A 366 -14.27 6.86 -10.55
N LEU A 367 -13.52 6.27 -9.61
CA LEU A 367 -13.59 6.67 -8.21
C LEU A 367 -12.97 8.05 -7.94
N ASP A 368 -12.04 8.50 -8.79
CA ASP A 368 -11.56 9.88 -8.72
C ASP A 368 -12.51 10.88 -9.40
N THR A 369 -13.27 10.43 -10.39
CA THR A 369 -14.34 11.24 -10.98
C THR A 369 -15.47 11.47 -9.98
N TYR A 370 -15.82 10.45 -9.19
CA TYR A 370 -16.91 10.46 -8.21
C TYR A 370 -16.44 10.20 -6.78
N PRO A 371 -15.80 11.17 -6.12
CA PRO A 371 -15.35 11.01 -4.71
C PRO A 371 -16.48 10.58 -3.77
N GLU A 372 -17.70 11.09 -4.00
CA GLU A 372 -18.90 10.79 -3.22
C GLU A 372 -19.28 9.30 -3.25
N ALA A 373 -18.86 8.54 -4.26
CA ALA A 373 -19.08 7.10 -4.29
C ALA A 373 -18.35 6.37 -3.15
N CYS A 374 -17.29 6.97 -2.61
CA CYS A 374 -16.54 6.45 -1.47
C CYS A 374 -17.11 6.89 -0.11
N ALA A 375 -18.02 7.85 -0.08
CA ALA A 375 -18.53 8.45 1.15
C ALA A 375 -19.15 7.39 2.09
N GLY A 376 -18.79 7.45 3.38
CA GLY A 376 -19.27 6.55 4.42
C GLY A 376 -18.73 5.12 4.35
N LEU A 377 -17.72 4.85 3.50
CA LEU A 377 -17.07 3.53 3.43
C LEU A 377 -15.79 3.46 4.28
N GLU A 378 -15.32 4.58 4.80
CA GLU A 378 -14.10 4.64 5.62
C GLU A 378 -14.25 3.92 6.95
N ASP A 379 -15.36 4.15 7.65
CA ASP A 379 -15.63 3.50 8.93
C ASP A 379 -15.63 1.98 8.84
N ALA A 380 -15.99 1.49 7.68
CA ALA A 380 -15.99 0.08 7.38
C ALA A 380 -14.59 -0.53 7.33
N LEU A 381 -13.57 0.26 7.09
CA LEU A 381 -12.18 -0.20 7.06
C LEU A 381 -11.63 -0.48 8.46
N ILE A 382 -12.35 -0.05 9.51
CA ILE A 382 -12.02 -0.35 10.91
C ILE A 382 -12.50 -1.76 11.22
N THR A 383 -11.60 -2.72 11.11
CA THR A 383 -11.91 -4.13 11.39
C THR A 383 -10.86 -4.74 12.32
N SER A 384 -11.32 -5.55 13.27
CA SER A 384 -10.45 -6.29 14.17
C SER A 384 -10.14 -7.67 13.60
N GLU A 385 -8.87 -8.04 13.63
CA GLU A 385 -8.43 -9.41 13.31
C GLU A 385 -8.54 -10.36 14.51
N LYS A 386 -9.15 -9.92 15.63
CA LYS A 386 -9.39 -10.82 16.77
C LYS A 386 -10.16 -12.04 16.32
N SER A 387 -9.69 -13.18 16.77
CA SER A 387 -10.29 -14.47 16.50
C SER A 387 -11.23 -14.86 17.63
N ASP A 388 -12.46 -15.16 17.25
CA ASP A 388 -13.41 -15.84 18.13
C ASP A 388 -13.52 -17.28 17.66
N THR A 389 -13.19 -18.22 18.51
CA THR A 389 -13.37 -19.65 18.21
C THR A 389 -14.75 -20.10 18.63
N ALA A 390 -15.35 -20.98 17.84
CA ALA A 390 -16.59 -21.67 18.14
C ALA A 390 -16.27 -23.13 18.47
N PRO A 391 -15.82 -23.45 19.70
CA PRO A 391 -15.41 -24.81 20.07
C PRO A 391 -16.58 -25.81 20.03
N GLU A 392 -17.80 -25.34 20.24
CA GLU A 392 -19.04 -26.12 20.22
C GLU A 392 -19.55 -26.45 18.80
N MET A 393 -18.93 -25.84 17.75
CA MET A 393 -19.29 -26.16 16.36
C MET A 393 -19.11 -27.66 16.13
N SER A 394 -20.04 -28.29 15.43
CA SER A 394 -19.89 -29.70 15.06
C SER A 394 -18.83 -29.87 13.95
N VAL A 395 -18.15 -31.01 13.95
CA VAL A 395 -17.22 -31.39 12.86
C VAL A 395 -17.93 -31.39 11.51
N GLY A 396 -19.21 -31.83 11.47
CA GLY A 396 -20.02 -31.82 10.26
C GLY A 396 -20.28 -30.40 9.71
N GLU A 397 -20.53 -29.45 10.60
CA GLU A 397 -20.69 -28.04 10.20
C GLU A 397 -19.38 -27.46 9.66
N LEU A 398 -18.24 -27.70 10.34
CA LEU A 398 -16.94 -27.24 9.87
C LEU A 398 -16.62 -27.80 8.48
N ARG A 399 -16.86 -29.10 8.24
CA ARG A 399 -16.68 -29.70 6.91
C ARG A 399 -17.61 -29.11 5.86
N SER A 400 -18.82 -28.75 6.22
CA SER A 400 -19.76 -28.08 5.31
C SER A 400 -19.25 -26.69 4.89
N ILE A 401 -18.64 -25.94 5.83
CA ILE A 401 -18.00 -24.65 5.54
C ILE A 401 -16.81 -24.86 4.59
N ILE A 402 -15.95 -25.85 4.87
CA ILE A 402 -14.80 -26.17 4.01
C ILE A 402 -15.26 -26.50 2.59
N ALA A 403 -16.24 -27.37 2.44
CA ALA A 403 -16.77 -27.75 1.12
C ALA A 403 -17.35 -26.55 0.35
N ALA A 404 -18.06 -25.65 1.06
CA ALA A 404 -18.72 -24.49 0.44
C ALA A 404 -17.75 -23.38 0.05
N GLU A 405 -16.78 -23.06 0.92
CA GLU A 405 -15.95 -21.86 0.78
C GLU A 405 -14.52 -22.16 0.29
N TYR A 406 -14.02 -23.38 0.50
CA TYR A 406 -12.67 -23.81 0.15
C TYR A 406 -12.61 -24.90 -0.92
N GLY A 407 -13.71 -25.12 -1.68
CA GLY A 407 -13.72 -26.07 -2.80
C GLY A 407 -12.55 -25.87 -3.78
N TRP A 408 -12.21 -24.60 -4.04
CA TRP A 408 -11.05 -24.24 -4.86
C TRP A 408 -9.72 -24.81 -4.30
N ALA A 409 -9.58 -24.96 -2.99
CA ALA A 409 -8.39 -25.50 -2.34
C ALA A 409 -8.39 -27.04 -2.39
N LEU A 410 -9.56 -27.65 -2.26
CA LEU A 410 -9.72 -29.11 -2.32
C LEU A 410 -9.46 -29.66 -3.74
N ASP A 411 -9.68 -28.86 -4.77
CA ASP A 411 -9.46 -29.24 -6.19
C ASP A 411 -7.99 -29.23 -6.64
N ILE A 412 -7.06 -28.75 -5.80
CA ILE A 412 -5.63 -28.69 -6.17
C ILE A 412 -5.00 -30.07 -6.00
N ASP A 413 -4.39 -30.60 -7.08
CA ASP A 413 -3.68 -31.87 -7.06
C ASP A 413 -2.26 -31.74 -6.51
N PHE A 414 -2.09 -31.94 -5.21
CA PHE A 414 -0.78 -31.99 -4.55
C PHE A 414 -0.08 -33.36 -4.70
N SER A 415 -0.71 -34.38 -5.30
CA SER A 415 -0.07 -35.66 -5.60
C SER A 415 0.84 -35.60 -6.84
N ARG A 416 0.78 -34.54 -7.59
CA ARG A 416 1.58 -34.29 -8.77
C ARG A 416 3.07 -34.46 -8.46
N SER A 417 3.79 -35.14 -9.34
CA SER A 417 5.23 -35.37 -9.20
C SER A 417 6.01 -34.06 -8.99
N GLY A 418 6.75 -33.98 -7.92
CA GLY A 418 7.56 -32.81 -7.52
C GLY A 418 6.81 -31.73 -6.73
N ALA A 419 5.51 -31.89 -6.48
CA ALA A 419 4.75 -30.92 -5.68
C ALA A 419 5.26 -30.78 -4.23
N ASP A 420 5.70 -31.89 -3.64
CA ASP A 420 6.33 -31.97 -2.33
C ASP A 420 7.71 -31.30 -2.26
N ARG A 421 8.32 -31.05 -3.40
CA ARG A 421 9.66 -30.43 -3.50
C ARG A 421 9.58 -28.91 -3.54
N HIS A 422 8.43 -28.34 -3.91
CA HIS A 422 8.21 -26.89 -3.90
C HIS A 422 7.73 -26.47 -2.52
N PHE A 423 8.41 -25.51 -1.93
CA PHE A 423 8.08 -24.95 -0.61
C PHE A 423 8.52 -23.51 -0.50
N TRP A 424 7.98 -22.82 0.47
CA TRP A 424 8.48 -21.53 0.87
C TRP A 424 9.56 -21.72 1.93
N TYR A 425 10.64 -20.96 1.80
CA TYR A 425 11.72 -20.98 2.77
C TYR A 425 12.26 -19.58 3.02
N ARG A 426 12.96 -19.41 4.13
CA ARG A 426 13.63 -18.19 4.50
C ARG A 426 15.14 -18.41 4.39
N SER A 427 15.78 -17.55 3.59
CA SER A 427 17.23 -17.55 3.47
C SER A 427 17.85 -16.99 4.76
N ILE A 428 18.84 -17.70 5.30
CA ILE A 428 19.59 -17.25 6.48
C ILE A 428 20.35 -15.96 6.19
N GLU A 429 20.85 -15.80 4.97
CA GLU A 429 21.64 -14.62 4.58
C GLU A 429 20.78 -13.37 4.38
N ASN A 430 19.58 -13.51 3.82
CA ASN A 430 18.76 -12.38 3.39
C ASN A 430 17.46 -12.22 4.18
N GLU A 431 17.16 -13.14 5.07
CA GLU A 431 15.94 -13.17 5.88
C GLU A 431 14.62 -13.05 5.07
N GLU A 432 14.66 -13.38 3.76
CA GLU A 432 13.54 -13.23 2.86
C GLU A 432 12.88 -14.56 2.53
N PRO A 433 11.54 -14.63 2.57
CA PRO A 433 10.82 -15.77 2.03
C PRO A 433 11.03 -15.92 0.52
N ARG A 434 11.31 -17.15 0.10
CA ARG A 434 11.50 -17.54 -1.30
C ARG A 434 10.78 -18.83 -1.60
N ILE A 435 10.49 -19.08 -2.88
CA ILE A 435 10.05 -20.40 -3.35
C ILE A 435 11.27 -21.16 -3.82
N GLY A 436 11.44 -22.38 -3.33
CA GLY A 436 12.54 -23.28 -3.69
C GLY A 436 12.17 -24.74 -3.70
N LEU A 437 13.17 -25.59 -3.80
CA LEU A 437 13.05 -27.04 -3.73
C LEU A 437 13.46 -27.52 -2.34
N ARG A 438 12.67 -28.41 -1.72
CA ARG A 438 13.02 -29.04 -0.46
C ARG A 438 14.35 -29.79 -0.57
N GLY A 439 15.15 -29.67 0.47
CA GLY A 439 16.47 -30.31 0.54
C GLY A 439 17.61 -29.45 0.00
N GLU A 440 17.38 -28.23 -0.45
CA GLU A 440 18.44 -27.26 -0.66
C GLU A 440 19.09 -26.93 0.70
N THR A 441 20.41 -26.95 0.75
CA THR A 441 21.15 -26.73 2.01
C THR A 441 21.30 -25.24 2.33
N GLY A 442 21.37 -24.91 3.61
CA GLY A 442 21.66 -23.55 4.08
C GLY A 442 20.43 -22.66 4.28
N TYR A 443 19.23 -23.23 4.29
CA TYR A 443 17.98 -22.50 4.45
C TYR A 443 17.15 -23.05 5.60
N GLU A 444 16.46 -22.14 6.30
CA GLU A 444 15.47 -22.48 7.29
C GLU A 444 14.12 -22.70 6.59
N GLU A 445 13.60 -23.94 6.63
CA GLU A 445 12.32 -24.29 6.07
C GLU A 445 11.19 -23.89 7.00
N TYR A 446 10.18 -23.21 6.47
CA TYR A 446 8.90 -23.03 7.15
C TYR A 446 7.77 -22.83 6.15
N GLU A 447 6.59 -23.27 6.54
CA GLU A 447 5.40 -23.09 5.73
C GLU A 447 4.85 -21.69 5.90
N LEU A 448 4.51 -21.05 4.78
CA LEU A 448 3.85 -19.75 4.78
C LEU A 448 2.34 -19.90 4.61
N PRO A 449 1.55 -18.94 5.10
CA PRO A 449 0.09 -18.94 4.91
C PRO A 449 -0.39 -19.03 3.47
N VAL A 450 0.48 -18.82 2.49
CA VAL A 450 0.17 -19.05 1.07
C VAL A 450 -0.13 -20.52 0.77
N ASP A 451 0.27 -21.44 1.63
CA ASP A 451 -0.05 -22.87 1.54
C ASP A 451 -1.44 -23.24 2.10
N ILE A 452 -2.33 -22.28 2.26
CA ILE A 452 -3.68 -22.49 2.81
C ILE A 452 -4.39 -23.70 2.16
N ALA A 453 -4.26 -23.87 0.85
CA ALA A 453 -4.89 -24.99 0.15
C ALA A 453 -4.40 -26.35 0.65
N ARG A 454 -3.08 -26.50 0.86
CA ARG A 454 -2.49 -27.74 1.38
C ARG A 454 -2.95 -28.01 2.82
N LEU A 455 -2.97 -26.97 3.64
CA LEU A 455 -3.42 -27.06 5.03
C LEU A 455 -4.91 -27.44 5.10
N VAL A 456 -5.74 -26.87 4.22
CA VAL A 456 -7.18 -27.19 4.13
C VAL A 456 -7.40 -28.66 3.74
N GLN A 457 -6.64 -29.18 2.76
CA GLN A 457 -6.74 -30.60 2.37
C GLN A 457 -6.33 -31.53 3.52
N GLY A 458 -5.26 -31.22 4.25
CA GLY A 458 -4.85 -31.97 5.43
C GLY A 458 -5.92 -31.96 6.51
N LEU A 459 -6.47 -30.78 6.81
CA LEU A 459 -7.57 -30.63 7.76
C LEU A 459 -8.82 -31.44 7.33
N ASP A 460 -9.24 -31.35 6.07
CA ASP A 460 -10.43 -32.08 5.58
C ASP A 460 -10.23 -33.59 5.67
N ALA A 461 -9.04 -34.11 5.37
CA ALA A 461 -8.69 -35.51 5.49
C ALA A 461 -8.78 -35.98 6.95
N ASP A 462 -8.22 -35.22 7.90
CA ASP A 462 -8.27 -35.58 9.33
C ASP A 462 -9.69 -35.45 9.92
N LEU A 463 -10.46 -34.44 9.49
CA LEU A 463 -11.88 -34.32 9.85
C LEU A 463 -12.73 -35.46 9.27
N ALA A 464 -12.37 -36.02 8.12
CA ALA A 464 -13.04 -37.17 7.54
C ALA A 464 -12.76 -38.48 8.29
N ALA A 465 -11.60 -38.57 8.92
CA ALA A 465 -11.14 -39.75 9.66
C ALA A 465 -11.49 -39.72 11.17
N THR A 466 -11.93 -38.58 11.69
CA THR A 466 -12.17 -38.41 13.13
C THR A 466 -13.52 -38.98 13.58
N GLU A 467 -13.55 -39.44 14.84
CA GLU A 467 -14.78 -39.80 15.55
C GLU A 467 -15.28 -38.67 16.48
N ALA A 468 -14.62 -37.49 16.44
CA ALA A 468 -15.03 -36.37 17.27
C ALA A 468 -16.34 -35.76 16.77
N ASP A 469 -17.23 -35.39 17.68
CA ASP A 469 -18.48 -34.71 17.36
C ASP A 469 -18.31 -33.20 17.25
N THR A 470 -17.41 -32.61 18.07
CA THR A 470 -17.19 -31.18 18.17
C THR A 470 -15.78 -30.77 17.73
N VAL A 471 -15.64 -29.49 17.34
CA VAL A 471 -14.35 -28.89 17.02
C VAL A 471 -13.40 -28.92 18.22
N ALA A 472 -13.91 -28.73 19.44
CA ALA A 472 -13.09 -28.82 20.65
C ALA A 472 -12.46 -30.20 20.82
N GLU A 473 -13.25 -31.28 20.67
CA GLU A 473 -12.76 -32.66 20.76
C GLU A 473 -11.76 -32.97 19.64
N PHE A 474 -12.03 -32.50 18.43
CA PHE A 474 -11.11 -32.65 17.31
C PHE A 474 -9.76 -31.95 17.57
N LEU A 475 -9.78 -30.68 17.97
CA LEU A 475 -8.56 -29.91 18.24
C LEU A 475 -7.77 -30.40 19.46
N PHE A 476 -8.41 -31.10 20.38
CA PHE A 476 -7.70 -31.78 21.47
C PHE A 476 -6.80 -32.90 20.95
N ARG A 477 -7.22 -33.60 19.89
CA ARG A 477 -6.46 -34.68 19.24
C ARG A 477 -5.52 -34.17 18.15
N HIS A 478 -5.89 -33.07 17.49
CA HIS A 478 -5.20 -32.46 16.33
C HIS A 478 -4.91 -30.98 16.58
N PRO A 479 -4.08 -30.63 17.58
CA PRO A 479 -3.80 -29.23 17.93
C PRO A 479 -3.09 -28.44 16.82
N GLU A 480 -2.43 -29.10 15.87
CA GLU A 480 -1.78 -28.52 14.69
C GLU A 480 -2.74 -27.75 13.79
N HIS A 481 -4.02 -28.14 13.74
CA HIS A 481 -5.05 -27.49 12.93
C HIS A 481 -5.68 -26.25 13.58
N ARG A 482 -5.33 -25.93 14.83
CA ARG A 482 -5.99 -24.87 15.59
C ARG A 482 -6.08 -23.56 14.83
N ARG A 483 -4.95 -23.07 14.29
CA ARG A 483 -4.91 -21.77 13.59
C ARG A 483 -5.76 -21.75 12.33
N LEU A 484 -5.76 -22.87 11.60
CA LEU A 484 -6.55 -22.97 10.38
C LEU A 484 -8.05 -23.04 10.69
N VAL A 485 -8.44 -23.82 11.71
CA VAL A 485 -9.84 -23.88 12.16
C VAL A 485 -10.32 -22.52 12.64
N GLU A 486 -9.54 -21.81 13.47
CA GLU A 486 -9.83 -20.44 13.86
C GLU A 486 -10.04 -19.55 12.63
N ARG A 487 -9.13 -19.62 11.64
CA ARG A 487 -9.25 -18.86 10.41
C ARG A 487 -10.54 -19.14 9.67
N ILE A 488 -10.86 -20.41 9.41
CA ILE A 488 -12.07 -20.83 8.70
C ILE A 488 -13.34 -20.33 9.41
N GLN A 489 -13.40 -20.46 10.73
CA GLN A 489 -14.53 -19.98 11.52
C GLN A 489 -14.69 -18.45 11.45
N ASN A 490 -13.57 -17.72 11.48
CA ASN A 490 -13.58 -16.25 11.52
C ASN A 490 -13.81 -15.57 10.17
N VAL A 491 -13.51 -16.25 9.05
CA VAL A 491 -13.72 -15.69 7.71
C VAL A 491 -14.95 -16.24 7.01
N ARG A 492 -15.71 -17.10 7.69
CA ARG A 492 -16.97 -17.66 7.17
C ARG A 492 -17.92 -16.54 6.70
N GLY A 493 -18.36 -16.61 5.46
CA GLY A 493 -19.23 -15.62 4.85
C GLY A 493 -18.52 -14.34 4.40
N LEU A 494 -17.20 -14.22 4.59
CA LEU A 494 -16.40 -13.09 4.12
C LEU A 494 -15.85 -13.38 2.71
N SER A 495 -16.60 -13.03 1.69
CA SER A 495 -16.39 -13.45 0.29
C SER A 495 -15.02 -13.07 -0.29
N TYR A 496 -14.38 -12.00 0.21
CA TYR A 496 -13.08 -11.51 -0.27
C TYR A 496 -11.94 -11.71 0.74
N ALA A 497 -12.09 -12.65 1.68
CA ALA A 497 -11.08 -12.90 2.71
C ALA A 497 -9.96 -13.84 2.25
N GLU A 498 -10.29 -14.81 1.39
CA GLU A 498 -9.35 -15.86 0.98
C GLU A 498 -8.83 -15.66 -0.44
N ILE A 499 -7.52 -15.63 -0.56
CA ILE A 499 -6.83 -15.54 -1.85
C ILE A 499 -6.85 -16.91 -2.52
N ARG A 500 -7.50 -17.01 -3.67
CA ARG A 500 -7.76 -18.25 -4.39
C ARG A 500 -6.63 -18.53 -5.40
N GLY A 501 -5.45 -18.89 -4.90
CA GLY A 501 -4.29 -19.17 -5.72
C GLY A 501 -3.83 -20.61 -5.59
N ASN A 502 -3.42 -21.20 -6.72
CA ASN A 502 -2.74 -22.50 -6.72
C ASN A 502 -1.22 -22.28 -6.66
N PRO A 503 -0.54 -22.57 -5.53
CA PRO A 503 0.91 -22.36 -5.41
C PRO A 503 1.75 -23.26 -6.32
N LEU A 504 1.15 -24.32 -6.89
CA LEU A 504 1.81 -25.24 -7.84
C LEU A 504 1.64 -24.81 -9.30
N ASP A 505 0.82 -23.83 -9.57
CA ASP A 505 0.60 -23.32 -10.91
C ASP A 505 1.82 -22.51 -11.38
N ALA A 506 2.28 -22.78 -12.61
CA ALA A 506 3.39 -22.04 -13.22
C ALA A 506 3.09 -20.54 -13.41
N SER A 507 1.80 -20.16 -13.44
CA SER A 507 1.33 -18.78 -13.50
C SER A 507 1.32 -18.09 -12.13
N PHE A 508 1.55 -18.83 -11.05
CA PHE A 508 1.58 -18.26 -9.69
C PHE A 508 2.81 -17.34 -9.53
N VAL A 509 2.55 -16.07 -9.28
CA VAL A 509 3.58 -15.05 -9.15
C VAL A 509 3.44 -14.34 -7.79
N PRO A 510 4.35 -14.57 -6.85
CA PRO A 510 4.30 -13.94 -5.52
C PRO A 510 4.24 -12.42 -5.55
N LEU A 511 4.81 -11.78 -6.58
CA LEU A 511 4.75 -10.33 -6.76
C LEU A 511 3.33 -9.76 -6.82
N TYR A 512 2.34 -10.56 -7.24
CA TYR A 512 0.94 -10.10 -7.28
C TYR A 512 0.42 -9.72 -5.90
N PHE A 513 0.84 -10.40 -4.85
CA PHE A 513 0.44 -10.04 -3.48
C PHE A 513 1.09 -8.75 -3.00
N ILE A 514 2.36 -8.52 -3.39
CA ILE A 514 3.03 -7.26 -3.08
C ILE A 514 2.35 -6.11 -3.83
N ALA A 515 1.97 -6.31 -5.09
CA ALA A 515 1.26 -5.31 -5.88
C ALA A 515 -0.12 -5.00 -5.29
N CYS A 516 -0.86 -6.03 -4.83
CA CYS A 516 -2.12 -5.87 -4.11
C CYS A 516 -1.95 -5.00 -2.87
N LEU A 517 -0.99 -5.33 -2.00
CA LEU A 517 -0.73 -4.57 -0.79
C LEU A 517 -0.33 -3.13 -1.09
N LYS A 518 0.46 -2.91 -2.14
CA LYS A 518 0.82 -1.55 -2.57
C LYS A 518 -0.38 -0.76 -3.06
N ALA A 519 -1.35 -1.38 -3.72
CA ALA A 519 -2.62 -0.75 -4.10
C ALA A 519 -3.45 -0.37 -2.87
N ILE A 520 -3.52 -1.25 -1.86
CA ILE A 520 -4.19 -0.98 -0.58
C ILE A 520 -3.56 0.22 0.13
N TRP A 521 -2.24 0.29 0.18
CA TRP A 521 -1.54 1.38 0.84
C TRP A 521 -1.53 2.69 0.05
N GLY A 522 -1.71 2.65 -1.28
CA GLY A 522 -1.70 3.84 -2.14
C GLY A 522 -0.33 4.18 -2.72
N ILE A 523 0.51 3.16 -2.97
CA ILE A 523 1.80 3.34 -3.64
C ILE A 523 1.57 3.48 -5.15
N GLN A 524 2.00 4.62 -5.71
CA GLN A 524 1.76 4.94 -7.11
C GLN A 524 2.66 4.15 -8.07
N LYS A 525 3.95 4.27 -7.87
CA LYS A 525 4.93 3.72 -8.78
C LYS A 525 5.42 2.38 -8.26
N THR A 526 5.10 1.30 -8.96
CA THR A 526 5.56 -0.04 -8.59
C THR A 526 6.45 -0.61 -9.68
N HIS A 527 7.73 -0.74 -9.39
CA HIS A 527 8.71 -1.33 -10.29
C HIS A 527 9.20 -2.65 -9.72
N PRO A 528 8.82 -3.78 -10.32
CA PRO A 528 9.44 -5.05 -9.99
C PRO A 528 10.92 -5.02 -10.35
N LYS A 529 11.79 -5.23 -9.35
CA LYS A 529 13.24 -5.31 -9.55
C LYS A 529 13.74 -6.73 -9.77
N SER A 530 13.00 -7.70 -9.24
CA SER A 530 13.25 -9.13 -9.40
C SER A 530 11.95 -9.89 -9.16
N LYS A 531 11.99 -11.22 -9.18
CA LYS A 531 10.84 -12.06 -8.81
C LYS A 531 10.36 -11.84 -7.36
N GLY A 532 11.23 -11.34 -6.49
CA GLY A 532 10.97 -11.18 -5.06
C GLY A 532 10.93 -9.74 -4.55
N TRP A 533 11.14 -8.73 -5.40
CA TRP A 533 11.26 -7.34 -4.96
C TRP A 533 10.53 -6.36 -5.85
N VAL A 534 9.85 -5.40 -5.19
CA VAL A 534 9.16 -4.29 -5.83
C VAL A 534 9.62 -2.98 -5.19
N LYS A 535 10.04 -2.02 -6.00
CA LYS A 535 10.19 -0.62 -5.57
C LYS A 535 8.87 0.12 -5.80
N GLY A 536 8.57 1.07 -4.95
CA GLY A 536 7.40 1.93 -5.06
C GLY A 536 7.65 3.32 -4.53
N THR A 537 6.73 4.24 -4.79
CA THR A 537 6.79 5.62 -4.30
C THR A 537 5.46 5.99 -3.66
N PHE A 538 5.49 6.38 -2.38
CA PHE A 538 4.36 6.97 -1.68
C PHE A 538 4.28 8.47 -1.96
N PHE A 539 3.09 9.01 -2.00
CA PHE A 539 2.83 10.46 -2.00
C PHE A 539 3.47 11.25 -3.14
N GLN A 540 3.87 10.60 -4.23
CA GLN A 540 4.30 11.30 -5.42
C GLN A 540 3.11 12.05 -6.04
N GLY A 541 3.21 13.36 -6.21
CA GLY A 541 2.12 14.21 -6.68
C GLY A 541 1.16 14.69 -5.57
N ALA A 542 1.27 14.16 -4.36
CA ALA A 542 0.38 14.50 -3.26
C ALA A 542 0.53 15.97 -2.81
N PRO A 543 -0.53 16.54 -2.17
CA PRO A 543 -0.49 17.86 -1.54
C PRO A 543 0.73 18.07 -0.65
N LEU A 544 1.21 19.32 -0.62
CA LEU A 544 2.22 19.78 0.32
C LEU A 544 1.57 20.21 1.65
N ARG A 545 2.38 20.50 2.67
CA ARG A 545 1.87 20.95 3.97
C ARG A 545 1.05 22.24 3.88
N GLU A 546 1.43 23.14 2.98
CA GLU A 546 0.70 24.38 2.73
C GLU A 546 -0.67 24.11 2.08
N ASP A 547 -0.73 23.17 1.12
CA ASP A 547 -1.98 22.77 0.46
C ASP A 547 -2.95 22.15 1.46
N VAL A 548 -2.44 21.27 2.33
CA VAL A 548 -3.23 20.61 3.39
C VAL A 548 -3.83 21.64 4.35
N ARG A 549 -3.00 22.58 4.84
CA ARG A 549 -3.44 23.65 5.73
C ARG A 549 -4.50 24.54 5.07
N ASP A 550 -4.35 24.84 3.81
CA ASP A 550 -5.26 25.71 3.05
C ASP A 550 -6.53 24.95 2.59
N GLY A 551 -6.58 23.62 2.76
CA GLY A 551 -7.71 22.78 2.39
C GLY A 551 -7.78 22.53 0.88
N GLU A 552 -6.63 22.62 0.17
CA GLU A 552 -6.54 22.38 -1.26
C GLU A 552 -6.27 20.90 -1.56
N ASP A 553 -7.28 20.18 -2.03
CA ASP A 553 -7.08 18.84 -2.58
C ASP A 553 -6.48 18.94 -4.00
N ALA A 554 -5.41 18.23 -4.25
CA ALA A 554 -4.84 18.14 -5.58
C ALA A 554 -5.68 17.15 -6.43
N ASP A 555 -6.25 17.63 -7.53
CA ASP A 555 -6.91 16.77 -8.52
C ASP A 555 -5.99 15.62 -8.92
N CYS A 556 -6.47 14.41 -8.69
CA CYS A 556 -5.88 13.14 -9.14
C CYS A 556 -4.34 13.05 -9.11
N TRP A 557 -3.76 13.16 -7.93
CA TRP A 557 -2.32 12.95 -7.77
C TRP A 557 -1.85 11.49 -7.91
N MET A 558 -2.75 10.54 -8.22
CA MET A 558 -2.39 9.13 -8.50
C MET A 558 -1.47 8.97 -9.69
N TYR A 559 -1.63 9.82 -10.70
CA TYR A 559 -0.86 9.80 -11.94
C TYR A 559 -0.17 11.16 -12.11
N PRO A 560 0.86 11.46 -11.30
CA PRO A 560 1.49 12.78 -11.28
C PRO A 560 2.23 13.04 -12.60
N SER A 561 1.92 14.14 -13.25
CA SER A 561 2.67 14.60 -14.42
C SER A 561 4.06 15.10 -14.01
N LYS A 562 5.05 14.89 -14.85
CA LYS A 562 6.35 15.55 -14.70
C LYS A 562 6.12 17.06 -14.70
N PRO A 563 6.73 17.83 -13.78
CA PRO A 563 6.75 19.29 -13.89
C PRO A 563 7.37 19.72 -15.22
N GLU A 564 6.78 20.72 -15.86
CA GLU A 564 7.40 21.31 -17.03
C GLU A 564 8.64 22.13 -16.63
N PRO A 565 9.76 22.02 -17.35
CA PRO A 565 10.93 22.85 -17.08
C PRO A 565 10.56 24.31 -17.17
N THR A 566 10.77 25.09 -16.11
CA THR A 566 10.57 26.54 -16.17
C THR A 566 11.52 27.17 -17.19
N ALA A 567 11.15 28.29 -17.80
CA ALA A 567 11.90 28.93 -18.89
C ALA A 567 13.37 29.28 -18.53
N ARG A 568 13.75 29.24 -17.24
CA ARG A 568 15.12 29.40 -16.74
C ARG A 568 16.04 28.21 -17.04
N TRP A 569 15.50 27.07 -17.44
CA TRP A 569 16.23 25.83 -17.77
C TRP A 569 16.81 25.80 -19.20
N ARG A 570 16.39 26.66 -20.08
CA ARG A 570 16.76 26.62 -21.51
C ARG A 570 18.07 27.36 -21.84
N GLY A 571 18.99 27.49 -20.90
CA GLY A 571 20.21 28.18 -21.20
C GLY A 571 21.31 28.05 -20.14
N ALA A 572 21.99 26.96 -20.09
CA ALA A 572 23.35 26.83 -19.61
C ALA A 572 24.05 25.72 -20.40
#